data_3ab36b51ab63204fe65312767e07b16a
#
_entry.id   3ab36b51ab63204fe65312767e07b16a
#
_cell.length_a   1.000
_cell.length_b   1.000
_cell.length_c   1.000
_cell.angle_alpha   90.00
_cell.angle_beta   90.00
_cell.angle_gamma   90.00
#
_symmetry.space_group_name_H-M   'P 1'
#
loop_
_entity.id
_entity.type
_entity.pdbx_description
1 polymer ?
#
loop_
_entity_poly.entity_id
_entity_poly.type
_entity_poly.pdbx_seq_one_letter_code
_entity_poly.pdbx_strand_id
1 'polypeptide(L)'
;MTGAVPGLERVREAASARSLAIEIRERPAAKSLQEAAEILGIPPAGIVKTLVVKRSDDTYLFALIPGDRAISWPKLRTVVGVNKLQLPDPERAFDATGYERGTIVPIGSTRDWPIYADEAIVGHRVAMGSGAHGYSLFVEADDLIAAYGATVADISQPAG
;
A
#
# COMPACT_ATOMS: atom_id res chain seq x y z
N MET A 1 19.67 12.22 -20.27
CA MET A 1 19.03 12.71 -19.04
C MET A 1 17.84 11.83 -18.70
N THR A 2 17.84 11.34 -17.53
CA THR A 2 16.67 10.63 -17.05
C THR A 2 15.62 11.67 -16.69
N GLY A 3 14.47 11.57 -17.33
CA GLY A 3 13.35 12.40 -16.95
C GLY A 3 12.87 12.06 -15.53
N ALA A 4 12.26 13.03 -14.88
CA ALA A 4 11.57 12.77 -13.64
C ALA A 4 10.41 11.80 -13.89
N VAL A 5 10.17 10.88 -12.96
CA VAL A 5 9.00 10.01 -12.98
C VAL A 5 8.02 10.58 -11.97
N PRO A 6 6.92 11.21 -12.40
CA PRO A 6 6.07 11.99 -11.50
C PRO A 6 5.59 11.23 -10.26
N GLY A 7 5.22 9.96 -10.41
CA GLY A 7 4.79 9.16 -9.28
C GLY A 7 5.89 8.96 -8.24
N LEU A 8 7.12 8.68 -8.69
CA LEU A 8 8.26 8.53 -7.80
C LEU A 8 8.60 9.83 -7.09
N GLU A 9 8.53 10.95 -7.82
CA GLU A 9 8.81 12.26 -7.24
C GLU A 9 7.82 12.59 -6.12
N ARG A 10 6.54 12.33 -6.35
CA ARG A 10 5.52 12.55 -5.33
C ARG A 10 5.77 11.72 -4.08
N VAL A 11 6.14 10.46 -4.27
CA VAL A 11 6.44 9.55 -3.16
C VAL A 11 7.66 10.05 -2.39
N ARG A 12 8.72 10.42 -3.08
CA ARG A 12 9.94 10.92 -2.44
C ARG A 12 9.68 12.20 -1.65
N GLU A 13 8.94 13.14 -2.23
CA GLU A 13 8.60 14.39 -1.55
C GLU A 13 7.75 14.15 -0.30
N ALA A 14 6.74 13.29 -0.41
CA ALA A 14 5.87 12.99 0.71
C ALA A 14 6.62 12.27 1.84
N ALA A 15 7.49 11.33 1.49
CA ALA A 15 8.30 10.62 2.49
C ALA A 15 9.26 11.59 3.19
N SER A 16 9.92 12.47 2.42
CA SER A 16 10.81 13.47 2.98
C SER A 16 10.08 14.43 3.92
N ALA A 17 8.88 14.86 3.54
CA ALA A 17 8.08 15.77 4.37
C ALA A 17 7.71 15.16 5.71
N ARG A 18 7.66 13.84 5.81
CA ARG A 18 7.34 13.12 7.05
C ARG A 18 8.57 12.51 7.71
N SER A 19 9.76 12.81 7.22
CA SER A 19 11.03 12.23 7.71
C SER A 19 11.01 10.70 7.66
N LEU A 20 10.36 10.15 6.64
CA LEU A 20 10.23 8.71 6.45
C LEU A 20 11.32 8.22 5.50
N ALA A 21 12.17 7.32 5.97
CA ALA A 21 13.22 6.73 5.15
C ALA A 21 12.63 5.65 4.24
N ILE A 22 12.85 5.79 2.95
CA ILE A 22 12.41 4.82 1.95
C ILE A 22 13.54 4.50 0.99
N GLU A 23 13.45 3.33 0.34
CA GLU A 23 14.35 2.95 -0.74
C GLU A 23 13.48 2.62 -1.95
N ILE A 24 13.75 3.24 -3.09
CA ILE A 24 13.06 2.92 -4.34
C ILE A 24 14.02 2.14 -5.21
N ARG A 25 13.56 0.98 -5.70
CA ARG A 25 14.40 0.07 -6.50
C ARG A 25 13.69 -0.23 -7.81
N GLU A 26 14.41 -0.03 -8.90
CA GLU A 26 13.95 -0.43 -10.22
C GLU A 26 13.93 -1.95 -10.33
N ARG A 27 12.93 -2.50 -10.99
CA ARG A 27 12.86 -3.94 -11.24
C ARG A 27 12.10 -4.24 -12.53
N PRO A 28 12.36 -5.41 -13.18
CA PRO A 28 11.56 -5.82 -14.33
C PRO A 28 10.09 -6.05 -13.92
N ALA A 29 9.22 -6.01 -14.90
CA ALA A 29 7.81 -6.28 -14.70
C ALA A 29 7.60 -7.71 -14.20
N ALA A 30 6.66 -7.90 -13.31
CA ALA A 30 6.29 -9.20 -12.78
C ALA A 30 4.84 -9.50 -13.14
N LYS A 31 4.57 -10.78 -13.42
CA LYS A 31 3.22 -11.23 -13.78
C LYS A 31 2.35 -11.52 -12.57
N SER A 32 2.97 -11.64 -11.40
CA SER A 32 2.27 -11.98 -10.16
C SER A 32 3.06 -11.43 -8.98
N LEU A 33 2.40 -11.39 -7.83
CA LEU A 33 3.06 -11.01 -6.58
C LEU A 33 4.17 -12.02 -6.24
N GLN A 34 3.96 -13.29 -6.50
CA GLN A 34 4.96 -14.34 -6.27
C GLN A 34 6.22 -14.07 -7.10
N GLU A 35 6.06 -13.76 -8.39
CA GLU A 35 7.18 -13.45 -9.25
C GLU A 35 7.91 -12.18 -8.80
N ALA A 36 7.15 -11.16 -8.39
CA ALA A 36 7.75 -9.94 -7.86
C ALA A 36 8.60 -10.22 -6.61
N ALA A 37 8.10 -11.09 -5.73
CA ALA A 37 8.85 -11.48 -4.53
C ALA A 37 10.16 -12.19 -4.89
N GLU A 38 10.11 -13.08 -5.87
CA GLU A 38 11.32 -13.78 -6.36
C GLU A 38 12.33 -12.78 -6.94
N ILE A 39 11.88 -11.85 -7.77
CA ILE A 39 12.73 -10.82 -8.36
C ILE A 39 13.39 -9.97 -7.27
N LEU A 40 12.65 -9.62 -6.24
CA LEU A 40 13.14 -8.78 -5.15
C LEU A 40 13.95 -9.57 -4.11
N GLY A 41 13.93 -10.90 -4.19
CA GLY A 41 14.67 -11.74 -3.25
C GLY A 41 14.07 -11.77 -1.85
N ILE A 42 12.75 -11.63 -1.75
CA ILE A 42 12.04 -11.64 -0.47
C ILE A 42 10.88 -12.64 -0.51
N PRO A 43 10.39 -13.10 0.65
CA PRO A 43 9.20 -13.95 0.64
C PRO A 43 7.95 -13.14 0.26
N PRO A 44 6.89 -13.79 -0.26
CA PRO A 44 5.64 -13.09 -0.57
C PRO A 44 5.06 -12.29 0.60
N ALA A 45 5.23 -12.77 1.83
CA ALA A 45 4.80 -12.04 3.02
C ALA A 45 5.53 -10.70 3.19
N GLY A 46 6.69 -10.54 2.57
CA GLY A 46 7.46 -9.29 2.59
C GLY A 46 6.95 -8.23 1.64
N ILE A 47 6.01 -8.57 0.76
CA ILE A 47 5.33 -7.58 -0.09
C ILE A 47 4.02 -7.20 0.58
N VAL A 48 3.76 -5.90 0.68
CA VAL A 48 2.50 -5.38 1.21
C VAL A 48 1.65 -4.89 0.05
N LYS A 49 0.43 -5.41 -0.02
CA LYS A 49 -0.58 -4.94 -0.97
C LYS A 49 -1.27 -3.73 -0.37
N THR A 50 -1.34 -2.64 -1.12
CA THR A 50 -2.11 -1.47 -0.73
C THR A 50 -3.45 -1.54 -1.43
N LEU A 51 -4.51 -1.79 -0.67
CA LEU A 51 -5.87 -1.81 -1.19
C LEU A 51 -6.54 -0.48 -0.89
N VAL A 52 -7.12 0.12 -1.92
CA VAL A 52 -7.98 1.30 -1.76
C VAL A 52 -9.38 0.78 -1.50
N VAL A 53 -9.97 1.16 -0.39
CA VAL A 53 -11.29 0.67 0.01
C VAL A 53 -12.26 1.84 0.06
N LYS A 54 -13.39 1.69 -0.59
CA LYS A 54 -14.43 2.72 -0.66
C LYS A 54 -15.43 2.55 0.48
N ARG A 55 -15.71 3.64 1.15
CA ARG A 55 -16.75 3.72 2.17
C ARG A 55 -18.06 4.18 1.52
N SER A 56 -19.17 4.01 2.23
CA SER A 56 -20.49 4.35 1.69
C SER A 56 -20.72 5.85 1.45
N ASP A 57 -19.90 6.70 2.06
CA ASP A 57 -19.99 8.16 1.95
C ASP A 57 -19.03 8.75 0.90
N ASP A 58 -18.55 7.91 -0.03
CA ASP A 58 -17.58 8.29 -1.06
C ASP A 58 -16.23 8.73 -0.51
N THR A 59 -15.92 8.38 0.73
CA THR A 59 -14.57 8.49 1.26
C THR A 59 -13.88 7.15 1.12
N TYR A 60 -12.55 7.16 1.36
CA TYR A 60 -11.72 6.00 1.13
C TYR A 60 -10.84 5.72 2.32
N LEU A 61 -10.25 4.55 2.36
CA LEU A 61 -9.20 4.21 3.30
C LEU A 61 -8.22 3.29 2.58
N PHE A 62 -7.02 3.16 3.16
CA PHE A 62 -6.04 2.20 2.69
C PHE A 62 -6.03 1.01 3.64
N ALA A 63 -6.00 -0.20 3.07
CA ALA A 63 -5.77 -1.42 3.83
C ALA A 63 -4.44 -2.01 3.36
N LEU A 64 -3.51 -2.22 4.28
CA LEU A 64 -2.20 -2.78 3.99
C LEU A 64 -2.18 -4.24 4.40
N ILE A 65 -2.10 -5.13 3.43
CA ILE A 65 -2.24 -6.58 3.60
C ILE A 65 -0.97 -7.29 3.14
N PRO A 66 -0.39 -8.22 3.93
CA PRO A 66 0.76 -8.99 3.47
C PRO A 66 0.44 -9.80 2.22
N GLY A 67 1.42 -9.99 1.37
CA GLY A 67 1.22 -10.63 0.07
C GLY A 67 0.76 -12.07 0.11
N ASP A 68 1.04 -12.79 1.22
CA ASP A 68 0.62 -14.18 1.41
C ASP A 68 -0.74 -14.30 2.10
N ARG A 69 -1.43 -13.19 2.33
CA ARG A 69 -2.74 -13.18 2.98
C ARG A 69 -3.73 -12.40 2.12
N ALA A 70 -5.01 -12.53 2.46
CA ALA A 70 -6.09 -11.82 1.81
C ALA A 70 -6.79 -10.90 2.81
N ILE A 71 -7.40 -9.83 2.32
CA ILE A 71 -8.21 -8.97 3.17
C ILE A 71 -9.39 -9.76 3.74
N SER A 72 -9.70 -9.52 5.01
CA SER A 72 -10.90 -10.06 5.63
C SER A 72 -11.91 -8.92 5.75
N TRP A 73 -12.91 -8.93 4.90
CA TRP A 73 -13.92 -7.88 4.90
C TRP A 73 -14.67 -7.78 6.23
N PRO A 74 -15.09 -8.90 6.86
CA PRO A 74 -15.75 -8.81 8.16
C PRO A 74 -14.86 -8.18 9.23
N LYS A 75 -13.57 -8.57 9.28
CA LYS A 75 -12.64 -7.99 10.26
C LYS A 75 -12.44 -6.51 10.01
N LEU A 76 -12.25 -6.12 8.75
CA LEU A 76 -12.04 -4.72 8.43
C LEU A 76 -13.27 -3.88 8.77
N ARG A 77 -14.47 -4.37 8.42
CA ARG A 77 -15.70 -3.66 8.79
C ARG A 77 -15.83 -3.45 10.30
N THR A 78 -15.45 -4.43 11.07
CA THR A 78 -15.49 -4.34 12.54
C THR A 78 -14.51 -3.28 13.05
N VAL A 79 -13.28 -3.28 12.54
CA VAL A 79 -12.25 -2.32 12.98
C VAL A 79 -12.62 -0.90 12.59
N VAL A 80 -13.13 -0.70 11.38
CA VAL A 80 -13.54 0.62 10.90
C VAL A 80 -14.84 1.07 11.57
N GLY A 81 -15.67 0.14 11.98
CA GLY A 81 -16.94 0.46 12.65
C GLY A 81 -18.06 0.76 11.68
N VAL A 82 -18.09 0.09 10.54
CA VAL A 82 -19.10 0.30 9.50
C VAL A 82 -19.67 -1.03 9.03
N ASN A 83 -20.81 -0.99 8.37
CA ASN A 83 -21.48 -2.19 7.87
C ASN A 83 -21.12 -2.50 6.41
N LYS A 84 -20.61 -1.54 5.66
CA LYS A 84 -20.38 -1.70 4.23
C LYS A 84 -19.04 -1.10 3.80
N LEU A 85 -18.24 -1.91 3.13
CA LEU A 85 -17.00 -1.51 2.49
C LEU A 85 -16.91 -2.26 1.18
N GLN A 86 -16.28 -1.66 0.17
CA GLN A 86 -16.09 -2.32 -1.12
C GLN A 86 -14.85 -1.80 -1.82
N LEU A 87 -14.37 -2.54 -2.80
CA LEU A 87 -13.29 -2.06 -3.66
C LEU A 87 -13.89 -1.14 -4.71
N PRO A 88 -13.32 0.05 -4.94
CA PRO A 88 -13.74 0.88 -6.06
C PRO A 88 -13.21 0.31 -7.37
N ASP A 89 -13.75 0.76 -8.51
CA ASP A 89 -13.13 0.46 -9.79
C ASP A 89 -11.78 1.19 -9.92
N PRO A 90 -10.92 0.78 -10.88
CA PRO A 90 -9.59 1.39 -11.01
C PRO A 90 -9.62 2.89 -11.27
N GLU A 91 -10.61 3.40 -11.96
CA GLU A 91 -10.74 4.82 -12.26
C GLU A 91 -10.98 5.63 -10.98
N ARG A 92 -11.88 5.15 -10.12
CA ARG A 92 -12.14 5.81 -8.84
C ARG A 92 -10.95 5.71 -7.89
N ALA A 93 -10.25 4.58 -7.91
CA ALA A 93 -9.03 4.44 -7.13
C ALA A 93 -7.96 5.44 -7.59
N PHE A 94 -7.83 5.65 -8.89
CA PHE A 94 -6.94 6.66 -9.44
C PHE A 94 -7.35 8.06 -8.98
N ASP A 95 -8.63 8.39 -9.09
CA ASP A 95 -9.14 9.70 -8.65
C ASP A 95 -8.87 9.95 -7.17
N ALA A 96 -9.00 8.90 -6.36
CA ALA A 96 -8.80 9.01 -4.91
C ALA A 96 -7.34 9.17 -4.50
N THR A 97 -6.39 8.64 -5.28
CA THR A 97 -4.99 8.55 -4.88
C THR A 97 -4.01 9.26 -5.80
N GLY A 98 -4.39 9.41 -7.08
CA GLY A 98 -3.47 9.91 -8.11
C GLY A 98 -2.53 8.85 -8.66
N TYR A 99 -2.68 7.60 -8.27
CA TYR A 99 -1.84 6.49 -8.72
C TYR A 99 -2.63 5.48 -9.53
N GLU A 100 -1.98 4.96 -10.58
CA GLU A 100 -2.56 3.91 -11.40
C GLU A 100 -2.55 2.57 -10.66
N ARG A 101 -3.51 1.72 -11.00
CA ARG A 101 -3.58 0.36 -10.49
C ARG A 101 -2.23 -0.35 -10.62
N GLY A 102 -1.82 -1.03 -9.58
CA GLY A 102 -0.54 -1.73 -9.52
C GLY A 102 0.61 -0.88 -9.01
N THR A 103 0.41 0.42 -8.83
CA THR A 103 1.45 1.33 -8.33
C THR A 103 1.05 2.03 -7.04
N ILE A 104 -0.16 1.79 -6.55
CA ILE A 104 -0.75 2.56 -5.45
C ILE A 104 0.01 2.35 -4.15
N VAL A 105 0.21 3.45 -3.45
CA VAL A 105 0.88 3.49 -2.15
C VAL A 105 0.26 4.65 -1.36
N PRO A 106 0.16 4.56 -0.03
CA PRO A 106 -0.37 5.68 0.76
C PRO A 106 0.51 6.92 0.69
N ILE A 107 1.83 6.73 0.55
CA ILE A 107 2.80 7.82 0.53
C ILE A 107 2.60 8.65 -0.74
N GLY A 108 2.34 9.94 -0.58
CA GLY A 108 2.15 10.83 -1.73
C GLY A 108 0.78 10.77 -2.38
N SER A 109 -0.16 10.05 -1.83
CA SER A 109 -1.55 10.05 -2.29
C SER A 109 -2.08 11.48 -2.31
N THR A 110 -2.93 11.79 -3.29
CA THR A 110 -3.51 13.14 -3.41
C THR A 110 -4.30 13.56 -2.19
N ARG A 111 -4.79 12.59 -1.41
CA ARG A 111 -5.44 12.84 -0.13
C ARG A 111 -4.93 11.86 0.90
N ASP A 112 -4.85 12.31 2.15
CA ASP A 112 -4.38 11.49 3.27
C ASP A 112 -5.54 10.67 3.83
N TRP A 113 -5.91 9.61 3.12
CA TRP A 113 -6.92 8.70 3.61
C TRP A 113 -6.41 7.91 4.81
N PRO A 114 -7.30 7.53 5.74
CA PRO A 114 -6.88 6.70 6.88
C PRO A 114 -6.24 5.38 6.41
N ILE A 115 -5.25 4.93 7.16
CA ILE A 115 -4.54 3.67 6.85
C ILE A 115 -4.84 2.67 7.95
N TYR A 116 -5.25 1.47 7.52
CA TYR A 116 -5.42 0.31 8.40
C TYR A 116 -4.40 -0.73 7.98
N ALA A 117 -3.45 -1.01 8.87
CA ALA A 117 -2.35 -1.93 8.58
C ALA A 117 -2.59 -3.25 9.29
N ASP A 118 -2.50 -4.35 8.54
CA ASP A 118 -2.61 -5.66 9.16
C ASP A 118 -1.48 -5.86 10.17
N GLU A 119 -1.80 -6.44 11.32
CA GLU A 119 -0.83 -6.62 12.40
C GLU A 119 0.38 -7.46 11.98
N ALA A 120 0.23 -8.30 10.96
CA ALA A 120 1.32 -9.18 10.52
C ALA A 120 2.49 -8.43 9.88
N ILE A 121 2.33 -7.15 9.48
CA ILE A 121 3.44 -6.40 8.90
C ILE A 121 4.31 -5.71 9.95
N VAL A 122 3.85 -5.62 11.19
CA VAL A 122 4.58 -4.92 12.25
C VAL A 122 5.94 -5.58 12.48
N GLY A 123 6.98 -4.76 12.60
CA GLY A 123 8.32 -5.23 12.87
C GLY A 123 9.11 -5.69 11.64
N HIS A 124 8.55 -5.53 10.46
CA HIS A 124 9.19 -5.99 9.22
C HIS A 124 9.53 -4.85 8.28
N ARG A 125 10.64 -5.00 7.55
CA ARG A 125 10.89 -4.21 6.37
C ARG A 125 10.09 -4.82 5.24
N VAL A 126 9.33 -3.99 4.52
CA VAL A 126 8.40 -4.47 3.49
C VAL A 126 8.63 -3.76 2.17
N ALA A 127 8.21 -4.43 1.09
CA ALA A 127 8.17 -3.84 -0.23
C ALA A 127 6.72 -3.55 -0.60
N MET A 128 6.49 -2.44 -1.28
CA MET A 128 5.13 -2.05 -1.67
C MET A 128 5.15 -1.20 -2.93
N GLY A 129 3.99 -0.74 -3.36
CA GLY A 129 3.86 0.13 -4.53
C GLY A 129 4.70 1.40 -4.37
N SER A 130 5.21 1.89 -5.49
CA SER A 130 6.13 3.01 -5.52
C SER A 130 5.55 4.28 -6.15
N GLY A 131 4.33 4.21 -6.65
CA GLY A 131 3.73 5.30 -7.42
C GLY A 131 4.04 5.24 -8.90
N ALA A 132 4.85 4.29 -9.35
CA ALA A 132 5.20 4.14 -10.76
C ALA A 132 5.44 2.68 -11.11
N HIS A 133 5.08 2.30 -12.33
CA HIS A 133 5.40 0.96 -12.85
C HIS A 133 6.91 0.80 -13.01
N GLY A 134 7.40 -0.42 -12.81
CA GLY A 134 8.81 -0.74 -12.97
C GLY A 134 9.67 -0.47 -11.75
N TYR A 135 9.06 -0.11 -10.63
CA TYR A 135 9.78 0.19 -9.39
C TYR A 135 9.03 -0.39 -8.21
N SER A 136 9.77 -0.71 -7.15
CA SER A 136 9.21 -1.10 -5.85
C SER A 136 9.80 -0.20 -4.78
N LEU A 137 9.03 0.03 -3.73
CA LEU A 137 9.45 0.84 -2.60
C LEU A 137 9.67 -0.06 -1.40
N PHE A 138 10.79 0.11 -0.71
CA PHE A 138 11.07 -0.57 0.56
C PHE A 138 10.99 0.41 1.70
N VAL A 139 10.37 0.00 2.79
CA VAL A 139 10.18 0.84 3.97
C VAL A 139 10.06 -0.05 5.21
N GLU A 140 10.50 0.46 6.36
CA GLU A 140 10.21 -0.19 7.63
C GLU A 140 8.73 0.03 7.94
N ALA A 141 7.98 -1.06 8.13
CA ALA A 141 6.54 -0.95 8.37
C ALA A 141 6.24 -0.09 9.60
N ASP A 142 7.02 -0.25 10.66
CA ASP A 142 6.81 0.52 11.89
C ASP A 142 6.99 2.02 11.65
N ASP A 143 7.96 2.40 10.83
CA ASP A 143 8.19 3.81 10.50
C ASP A 143 7.03 4.38 9.67
N LEU A 144 6.52 3.60 8.73
CA LEU A 144 5.36 4.00 7.93
C LEU A 144 4.13 4.19 8.81
N ILE A 145 3.89 3.23 9.70
CA ILE A 145 2.76 3.27 10.63
C ILE A 145 2.84 4.54 11.49
N ALA A 146 4.01 4.82 12.06
CA ALA A 146 4.21 6.00 12.89
C ALA A 146 4.06 7.30 12.10
N ALA A 147 4.64 7.36 10.90
CA ALA A 147 4.64 8.58 10.09
C ALA A 147 3.23 8.98 9.64
N TYR A 148 2.36 7.99 9.41
CA TYR A 148 1.00 8.24 8.90
C TYR A 148 -0.09 8.03 9.96
N GLY A 149 0.27 7.65 11.18
CA GLY A 149 -0.73 7.40 12.22
C GLY A 149 -1.67 6.25 11.86
N ALA A 150 -1.14 5.19 11.24
CA ALA A 150 -1.96 4.06 10.80
C ALA A 150 -2.53 3.30 11.99
N THR A 151 -3.73 2.76 11.82
CA THR A 151 -4.35 1.86 12.79
C THR A 151 -3.88 0.44 12.50
N VAL A 152 -3.29 -0.21 13.50
CA VAL A 152 -2.84 -1.60 13.38
C VAL A 152 -3.91 -2.51 13.96
N ALA A 153 -4.32 -3.52 13.19
CA ALA A 153 -5.34 -4.48 13.64
C ALA A 153 -5.25 -5.75 12.79
N ASP A 154 -5.92 -6.79 13.27
CA ASP A 154 -6.10 -8.02 12.48
C ASP A 154 -7.20 -7.76 11.45
N ILE A 155 -6.80 -7.59 10.19
CA ILE A 155 -7.73 -7.30 9.09
C ILE A 155 -7.54 -8.26 7.91
N SER A 156 -6.82 -9.34 8.10
CA SER A 156 -6.52 -10.29 7.04
C SER A 156 -6.89 -11.73 7.43
N GLN A 157 -6.86 -12.59 6.42
CA GLN A 157 -7.10 -14.02 6.59
C GLN A 157 -6.15 -14.77 5.66
N PRO A 158 -5.92 -16.07 5.88
CA PRO A 158 -5.09 -16.84 4.98
C PRO A 158 -5.59 -16.75 3.54
N ALA A 159 -4.67 -16.63 2.59
CA ALA A 159 -5.01 -16.62 1.17
C ALA A 159 -5.33 -18.06 0.72
N GLY A 160 -6.33 -18.18 -0.07
CA GLY A 160 -6.70 -19.47 -0.62
C GLY A 160 -7.97 -19.97 -0.12
#